data_4d0b09140b77882f8bbb6a24d09bc7e1
#
_entry.id   4d0b09140b77882f8bbb6a24d09bc7e1
#
_cell.length_a   1.000
_cell.length_b   1.000
_cell.length_c   1.000
_cell.angle_alpha   90.00
_cell.angle_beta   90.00
_cell.angle_gamma   90.00
#
_symmetry.space_group_name_H-M   'P 1'
#
loop_
_entity.id
_entity.type
_entity.pdbx_description
1 polymer ?
#
loop_
_entity_poly.entity_id
_entity_poly.type
_entity_poly.pdbx_seq_one_letter_code
_entity_poly.pdbx_strand_id
1 'polypeptide(L)'
;AACGVKIAKMSGRGLGHTGGTIDKMESVPGTKTALSQEEFFAQVNKIGLSVIGQSEGIAVADKKMYALRDVTATVSCIPLIASSIMSKKLASGSDAILLDVTTGTGAFMKTVDQSIELAKLMVSIGTHHGRRVAAMITDMDTPLGHNIGNSLEVMESMDVLKGHGPADLTDCLLYTSPSPRDMRRSR
;
A
#
# COMPACT_ATOMS: atom_id res chain seq x y z
N ALA A 1 8.06 0.05 -9.75
CA ALA A 1 9.36 -0.39 -10.26
C ALA A 1 9.28 -0.89 -11.69
N ALA A 2 8.32 -1.77 -12.05
CA ALA A 2 8.17 -2.29 -13.42
C ALA A 2 8.06 -1.21 -14.51
N CYS A 3 7.45 -0.07 -14.18
CA CYS A 3 7.31 1.08 -15.08
C CYS A 3 8.50 2.07 -15.00
N GLY A 4 9.62 1.71 -14.40
CA GLY A 4 10.78 2.59 -14.23
C GLY A 4 10.61 3.68 -13.16
N VAL A 5 9.55 3.64 -12.37
CA VAL A 5 9.26 4.61 -11.31
C VAL A 5 9.90 4.17 -10.00
N LYS A 6 10.53 5.10 -9.27
CA LYS A 6 11.00 4.86 -7.91
C LYS A 6 9.82 4.79 -6.94
N ILE A 7 9.84 3.82 -6.03
CA ILE A 7 8.78 3.58 -5.05
C ILE A 7 9.30 3.78 -3.64
N ALA A 8 8.79 4.83 -2.98
CA ALA A 8 9.02 5.12 -1.58
C ALA A 8 7.74 4.83 -0.80
N LYS A 9 7.63 3.63 -0.21
CA LYS A 9 6.41 3.19 0.46
C LYS A 9 6.56 3.17 1.97
N MET A 10 5.71 3.93 2.65
CA MET A 10 5.48 3.76 4.09
C MET A 10 4.21 2.97 4.30
N SER A 11 4.28 1.94 5.12
CA SER A 11 3.18 1.02 5.39
C SER A 11 2.95 0.85 6.89
N GLY A 12 1.84 0.22 7.25
CA GLY A 12 1.46 -0.07 8.63
C GLY A 12 1.45 -1.54 8.95
N ARG A 13 1.23 -1.81 10.24
CA ARG A 13 0.87 -3.13 10.76
C ARG A 13 -0.59 -3.44 10.46
N GLY A 14 -0.98 -4.68 10.66
CA GLY A 14 -2.38 -5.10 10.60
C GLY A 14 -3.26 -4.31 11.55
N LEU A 15 -4.50 -4.07 11.15
CA LEU A 15 -5.53 -3.40 11.95
C LEU A 15 -6.86 -4.12 11.76
N GLY A 16 -7.53 -4.44 12.87
CA GLY A 16 -8.76 -5.22 12.84
C GLY A 16 -8.53 -6.60 12.21
N HIS A 17 -9.28 -6.90 11.15
CA HIS A 17 -9.18 -8.18 10.42
C HIS A 17 -8.15 -8.19 9.29
N THR A 18 -7.43 -7.08 9.06
CA THR A 18 -6.49 -6.96 7.93
C THR A 18 -5.07 -7.40 8.29
N GLY A 19 -4.37 -8.02 7.36
CA GLY A 19 -2.93 -8.26 7.46
C GLY A 19 -2.11 -6.99 7.20
N GLY A 20 -1.01 -6.81 7.93
CA GLY A 20 -0.11 -5.66 7.75
C GLY A 20 1.07 -5.97 6.84
N THR A 21 1.41 -5.06 5.93
CA THR A 21 2.60 -5.22 5.09
C THR A 21 3.88 -5.32 5.92
N ILE A 22 3.96 -4.57 7.02
CA ILE A 22 5.14 -4.59 7.90
C ILE A 22 5.26 -5.94 8.59
N ASP A 23 4.15 -6.50 9.09
CA ASP A 23 4.14 -7.81 9.73
C ASP A 23 4.60 -8.92 8.76
N LYS A 24 4.21 -8.82 7.48
CA LYS A 24 4.68 -9.72 6.42
C LYS A 24 6.18 -9.56 6.17
N MET A 25 6.68 -8.35 6.05
CA MET A 25 8.11 -8.11 5.84
C MET A 25 8.96 -8.59 7.02
N GLU A 26 8.52 -8.41 8.24
CA GLU A 26 9.22 -8.85 9.46
C GLU A 26 9.23 -10.38 9.63
N SER A 27 8.37 -11.10 8.92
CA SER A 27 8.41 -12.57 8.90
C SER A 27 9.64 -13.13 8.17
N VAL A 28 10.34 -12.28 7.40
CA VAL A 28 11.58 -12.65 6.71
C VAL A 28 12.78 -12.34 7.63
N PRO A 29 13.56 -13.36 8.04
CA PRO A 29 14.69 -13.15 8.92
C PRO A 29 15.68 -12.11 8.39
N GLY A 30 16.11 -11.19 9.24
CA GLY A 30 17.07 -10.14 8.88
C GLY A 30 16.48 -8.92 8.16
N THR A 31 15.17 -8.90 7.85
CA THR A 31 14.53 -7.72 7.26
C THR A 31 14.40 -6.60 8.28
N LYS A 32 14.88 -5.41 7.91
CA LYS A 32 14.72 -4.20 8.70
C LYS A 32 13.54 -3.39 8.14
N THR A 33 12.55 -3.14 8.97
CA THR A 33 11.37 -2.33 8.63
C THR A 33 11.39 -0.93 9.23
N ALA A 34 12.28 -0.70 10.19
CA ALA A 34 12.56 0.61 10.77
C ALA A 34 13.92 1.11 10.22
N LEU A 35 13.86 2.11 9.35
CA LEU A 35 15.04 2.77 8.78
C LEU A 35 15.05 4.24 9.16
N SER A 36 16.22 4.86 9.25
CA SER A 36 16.33 6.31 9.28
C SER A 36 15.87 6.92 7.95
N GLN A 37 15.63 8.22 7.93
CA GLN A 37 15.26 8.91 6.70
C GLN A 37 16.35 8.80 5.64
N GLU A 38 17.62 8.92 6.04
CA GLU A 38 18.77 8.80 5.16
C GLU A 38 18.87 7.38 4.56
N GLU A 39 18.75 6.34 5.39
CA GLU A 39 18.77 4.94 4.94
C GLU A 39 17.63 4.67 3.97
N PHE A 40 16.42 5.19 4.26
CA PHE A 40 15.25 5.03 3.40
C PHE A 40 15.48 5.62 2.01
N PHE A 41 15.93 6.88 1.92
CA PHE A 41 16.21 7.51 0.65
C PHE A 41 17.40 6.89 -0.07
N ALA A 42 18.44 6.51 0.66
CA ALA A 42 19.60 5.82 0.08
C ALA A 42 19.17 4.50 -0.58
N GLN A 43 18.31 3.72 0.06
CA GLN A 43 17.78 2.48 -0.51
C GLN A 43 16.91 2.73 -1.75
N VAL A 44 15.98 3.70 -1.71
CA VAL A 44 15.16 4.08 -2.87
C VAL A 44 16.04 4.50 -4.06
N ASN A 45 17.10 5.25 -3.80
CA ASN A 45 18.03 5.68 -4.85
C ASN A 45 18.86 4.53 -5.41
N LYS A 46 19.26 3.58 -4.57
CA LYS A 46 20.13 2.45 -4.94
C LYS A 46 19.39 1.37 -5.74
N ILE A 47 18.19 1.00 -5.31
CA ILE A 47 17.46 -0.15 -5.88
C ILE A 47 16.07 0.20 -6.47
N GLY A 48 15.67 1.47 -6.38
CA GLY A 48 14.38 1.94 -6.90
C GLY A 48 13.17 1.66 -6.03
N LEU A 49 13.33 0.99 -4.88
CA LEU A 49 12.23 0.58 -4.00
C LEU A 49 12.67 0.59 -2.53
N SER A 50 11.82 1.13 -1.65
CA SER A 50 11.91 0.87 -0.22
C SER A 50 10.52 0.82 0.41
N VAL A 51 10.32 -0.14 1.33
CA VAL A 51 9.10 -0.29 2.12
C VAL A 51 9.49 -0.24 3.58
N ILE A 52 8.97 0.74 4.32
CA ILE A 52 9.26 0.91 5.74
C ILE A 52 7.98 1.05 6.57
N GLY A 53 8.09 0.77 7.85
CA GLY A 53 7.08 1.13 8.85
C GLY A 53 7.11 2.61 9.19
N GLN A 54 6.23 3.02 10.10
CA GLN A 54 6.29 4.36 10.69
C GLN A 54 7.53 4.46 11.59
N SER A 55 8.47 5.32 11.24
CA SER A 55 9.63 5.62 12.07
C SER A 55 9.32 6.73 13.08
N GLU A 56 10.19 6.86 14.08
CA GLU A 56 10.15 8.01 14.98
C GLU A 56 10.42 9.28 14.19
N GLY A 57 9.54 10.27 14.31
CA GLY A 57 9.66 11.55 13.60
C GLY A 57 8.84 11.69 12.32
N ILE A 58 8.30 10.59 11.74
CA ILE A 58 7.45 10.69 10.54
C ILE A 58 6.00 10.34 10.90
N ALA A 59 5.08 11.26 10.62
CA ALA A 59 3.64 11.10 10.89
C ALA A 59 3.33 10.72 12.36
N VAL A 60 3.98 11.35 13.33
CA VAL A 60 3.88 11.03 14.78
C VAL A 60 2.44 11.15 15.29
N ALA A 61 1.70 12.14 14.83
CA ALA A 61 0.30 12.31 15.18
C ALA A 61 -0.56 11.15 14.67
N ASP A 62 -0.34 10.72 13.43
CA ASP A 62 -1.04 9.57 12.87
C ASP A 62 -0.74 8.27 13.65
N LYS A 63 0.50 8.05 14.07
CA LYS A 63 0.87 6.87 14.87
C LYS A 63 0.03 6.80 16.16
N LYS A 64 -0.13 7.94 16.86
CA LYS A 64 -0.93 8.01 18.09
C LYS A 64 -2.43 7.81 17.81
N MET A 65 -2.95 8.49 16.78
CA MET A 65 -4.35 8.37 16.40
C MET A 65 -4.70 6.96 15.91
N TYR A 66 -3.80 6.33 15.17
CA TYR A 66 -3.98 4.97 14.65
C TYR A 66 -4.10 3.95 15.78
N ALA A 67 -3.26 4.05 16.81
CA ALA A 67 -3.35 3.20 17.99
C ALA A 67 -4.67 3.39 18.77
N LEU A 68 -5.18 4.63 18.85
CA LEU A 68 -6.46 4.91 19.47
C LEU A 68 -7.65 4.36 18.69
N ARG A 69 -7.59 4.35 17.36
CA ARG A 69 -8.68 3.84 16.51
C ARG A 69 -9.01 2.38 16.79
N ASP A 70 -8.02 1.57 17.11
CA ASP A 70 -8.20 0.14 17.39
C ASP A 70 -9.05 -0.09 18.65
N VAL A 71 -8.97 0.80 19.63
CA VAL A 71 -9.64 0.67 20.94
C VAL A 71 -10.87 1.56 21.12
N THR A 72 -11.18 2.42 20.15
CA THR A 72 -12.28 3.41 20.25
C THR A 72 -13.44 3.15 19.28
N ALA A 73 -13.49 1.97 18.66
CA ALA A 73 -14.50 1.57 17.67
C ALA A 73 -14.63 2.55 16.47
N THR A 74 -13.53 3.23 16.09
CA THR A 74 -13.50 4.20 15.00
C THR A 74 -12.70 3.72 13.78
N VAL A 75 -12.46 2.42 13.67
CA VAL A 75 -11.67 1.80 12.58
C VAL A 75 -12.28 2.09 11.21
N SER A 76 -13.62 2.05 11.09
CA SER A 76 -14.34 2.24 9.83
C SER A 76 -14.67 3.72 9.51
N CYS A 77 -14.23 4.67 10.32
CA CYS A 77 -14.51 6.09 10.12
C CYS A 77 -13.75 6.62 8.89
N ILE A 78 -14.45 6.92 7.81
CA ILE A 78 -13.87 7.33 6.50
C ILE A 78 -12.90 8.52 6.64
N PRO A 79 -13.23 9.64 7.33
CA PRO A 79 -12.28 10.73 7.53
C PRO A 79 -10.98 10.32 8.23
N LEU A 80 -11.05 9.42 9.21
CA LEU A 80 -9.88 8.94 9.93
C LEU A 80 -9.04 7.97 9.07
N ILE A 81 -9.68 7.17 8.23
CA ILE A 81 -9.00 6.33 7.24
C ILE A 81 -8.24 7.21 6.26
N ALA A 82 -8.92 8.21 5.67
CA ALA A 82 -8.33 9.11 4.69
C ALA A 82 -7.15 9.89 5.27
N SER A 83 -7.29 10.48 6.45
CA SER A 83 -6.22 11.25 7.09
C SER A 83 -5.00 10.37 7.42
N SER A 84 -5.22 9.16 7.93
CA SER A 84 -4.15 8.23 8.25
C SER A 84 -3.38 7.75 7.01
N ILE A 85 -4.06 7.47 5.91
CA ILE A 85 -3.42 7.07 4.66
C ILE A 85 -2.65 8.25 4.07
N MET A 86 -3.28 9.40 3.95
CA MET A 86 -2.70 10.55 3.26
C MET A 86 -1.56 11.21 4.03
N SER A 87 -1.61 11.26 5.37
CA SER A 87 -0.50 11.76 6.17
C SER A 87 0.81 11.03 5.89
N LYS A 88 0.77 9.70 5.77
CA LYS A 88 1.94 8.87 5.42
C LYS A 88 2.42 9.12 3.99
N LYS A 89 1.50 9.24 3.03
CA LYS A 89 1.84 9.48 1.62
C LYS A 89 2.44 10.87 1.40
N LEU A 90 1.92 11.87 2.09
CA LEU A 90 2.46 13.23 2.05
C LEU A 90 3.82 13.32 2.75
N ALA A 91 3.96 12.67 3.92
CA ALA A 91 5.21 12.64 4.68
C ALA A 91 6.35 11.92 3.94
N SER A 92 6.04 10.93 3.08
CA SER A 92 7.06 10.26 2.25
C SER A 92 7.64 11.13 1.15
N GLY A 93 7.10 12.34 0.91
CA GLY A 93 7.62 13.27 -0.08
C GLY A 93 7.35 12.88 -1.54
N SER A 94 6.45 11.94 -1.81
CA SER A 94 6.16 11.44 -3.15
C SER A 94 5.58 12.55 -4.05
N ASP A 95 6.06 12.66 -5.30
CA ASP A 95 5.56 13.62 -6.31
C ASP A 95 4.19 13.23 -6.86
N ALA A 96 3.92 11.94 -6.91
CA ALA A 96 2.66 11.37 -7.37
C ALA A 96 2.21 10.24 -6.45
N ILE A 97 0.91 10.14 -6.25
CA ILE A 97 0.28 9.14 -5.38
C ILE A 97 -0.79 8.41 -6.19
N LEU A 98 -0.64 7.11 -6.33
CA LEU A 98 -1.70 6.23 -6.82
C LEU A 98 -2.29 5.47 -5.64
N LEU A 99 -3.59 5.58 -5.46
CA LEU A 99 -4.34 4.94 -4.39
C LEU A 99 -5.09 3.73 -4.96
N ASP A 100 -4.90 2.59 -4.36
CA ASP A 100 -5.74 1.41 -4.55
C ASP A 100 -6.76 1.37 -3.42
N VAL A 101 -8.03 1.60 -3.75
CA VAL A 101 -9.16 1.66 -2.81
C VAL A 101 -10.00 0.42 -2.99
N THR A 102 -9.77 -0.55 -2.12
CA THR A 102 -10.42 -1.84 -2.20
C THR A 102 -11.87 -1.79 -1.73
N THR A 103 -12.73 -2.56 -2.38
CA THR A 103 -14.16 -2.69 -2.08
C THR A 103 -14.53 -4.15 -1.93
N GLY A 104 -15.42 -4.49 -1.01
CA GLY A 104 -15.95 -5.85 -0.87
C GLY A 104 -15.82 -6.43 0.53
N THR A 105 -16.06 -7.73 0.64
CA THR A 105 -16.13 -8.45 1.91
C THR A 105 -14.80 -8.46 2.67
N GLY A 106 -13.68 -8.47 1.96
CA GLY A 106 -12.33 -8.40 2.53
C GLY A 106 -11.87 -6.98 2.89
N ALA A 107 -12.54 -5.93 2.37
CA ALA A 107 -12.17 -4.55 2.56
C ALA A 107 -12.86 -3.89 3.76
N PHE A 108 -12.38 -2.71 4.17
CA PHE A 108 -13.11 -1.84 5.11
C PHE A 108 -14.36 -1.25 4.46
N MET A 109 -14.26 -0.82 3.20
CA MET A 109 -15.40 -0.32 2.42
C MET A 109 -16.16 -1.50 1.83
N LYS A 110 -17.44 -1.63 2.20
CA LYS A 110 -18.28 -2.76 1.79
C LYS A 110 -19.01 -2.52 0.48
N THR A 111 -19.14 -1.26 0.07
CA THR A 111 -19.82 -0.87 -1.16
C THR A 111 -18.94 0.02 -2.04
N VAL A 112 -19.20 0.00 -3.33
CA VAL A 112 -18.52 0.86 -4.30
C VAL A 112 -18.70 2.34 -3.95
N ASP A 113 -19.90 2.74 -3.49
CA ASP A 113 -20.18 4.14 -3.13
C ASP A 113 -19.30 4.62 -1.96
N GLN A 114 -19.12 3.79 -0.92
CA GLN A 114 -18.21 4.09 0.19
C GLN A 114 -16.76 4.22 -0.28
N SER A 115 -16.33 3.36 -1.19
CA SER A 115 -14.99 3.42 -1.78
C SER A 115 -14.80 4.67 -2.63
N ILE A 116 -15.81 5.09 -3.37
CA ILE A 116 -15.81 6.35 -4.13
C ILE A 116 -15.72 7.55 -3.19
N GLU A 117 -16.48 7.56 -2.10
CA GLU A 117 -16.42 8.63 -1.09
C GLU A 117 -15.00 8.75 -0.49
N LEU A 118 -14.44 7.63 -0.05
CA LEU A 118 -13.08 7.58 0.49
C LEU A 118 -12.04 8.03 -0.55
N ALA A 119 -12.15 7.54 -1.79
CA ALA A 119 -11.25 7.90 -2.88
C ALA A 119 -11.28 9.41 -3.17
N LYS A 120 -12.48 9.99 -3.30
CA LYS A 120 -12.65 11.44 -3.52
C LYS A 120 -12.04 12.26 -2.40
N LEU A 121 -12.24 11.86 -1.15
CA LEU A 121 -11.67 12.55 0.00
C LEU A 121 -10.14 12.51 -0.02
N MET A 122 -9.55 11.34 -0.26
CA MET A 122 -8.09 11.20 -0.31
C MET A 122 -7.47 11.96 -1.50
N VAL A 123 -8.10 11.92 -2.68
CA VAL A 123 -7.66 12.68 -3.85
C VAL A 123 -7.71 14.18 -3.55
N SER A 124 -8.81 14.65 -2.93
CA SER A 124 -8.96 16.06 -2.53
C SER A 124 -7.85 16.52 -1.57
N ILE A 125 -7.56 15.71 -0.52
CA ILE A 125 -6.47 16.00 0.43
C ILE A 125 -5.13 16.12 -0.31
N GLY A 126 -4.77 15.17 -1.15
CA GLY A 126 -3.49 15.18 -1.83
C GLY A 126 -3.35 16.31 -2.86
N THR A 127 -4.42 16.59 -3.60
CA THR A 127 -4.45 17.71 -4.57
C THR A 127 -4.33 19.05 -3.86
N HIS A 128 -5.01 19.23 -2.72
CA HIS A 128 -4.89 20.45 -1.89
C HIS A 128 -3.45 20.68 -1.42
N HIS A 129 -2.69 19.61 -1.19
CA HIS A 129 -1.26 19.68 -0.86
C HIS A 129 -0.33 19.71 -2.07
N GLY A 130 -0.83 20.00 -3.27
CA GLY A 130 -0.04 20.17 -4.49
C GLY A 130 0.53 18.87 -5.06
N ARG A 131 -0.04 17.70 -4.71
CA ARG A 131 0.41 16.40 -5.23
C ARG A 131 -0.48 15.93 -6.37
N ARG A 132 0.11 15.20 -7.31
CA ARG A 132 -0.65 14.49 -8.35
C ARG A 132 -1.21 13.21 -7.72
N VAL A 133 -2.52 13.12 -7.61
CA VAL A 133 -3.18 11.97 -6.96
C VAL A 133 -4.22 11.38 -7.90
N ALA A 134 -4.20 10.06 -8.04
CA ALA A 134 -5.22 9.28 -8.69
C ALA A 134 -5.64 8.12 -7.78
N ALA A 135 -6.87 7.64 -7.96
CA ALA A 135 -7.38 6.49 -7.24
C ALA A 135 -7.98 5.49 -8.22
N MET A 136 -7.77 4.20 -7.94
CA MET A 136 -8.48 3.08 -8.56
C MET A 136 -9.36 2.43 -7.50
N ILE A 137 -10.53 1.95 -7.90
CA ILE A 137 -11.39 1.12 -7.07
C ILE A 137 -11.27 -0.30 -7.56
N THR A 138 -10.91 -1.20 -6.65
CA THR A 138 -10.65 -2.61 -6.96
C THR A 138 -11.51 -3.53 -6.12
N ASP A 139 -11.81 -4.70 -6.66
CA ASP A 139 -12.56 -5.74 -5.97
C ASP A 139 -11.70 -6.46 -4.94
N MET A 140 -12.27 -6.70 -3.75
CA MET A 140 -11.65 -7.47 -2.67
C MET A 140 -12.66 -8.49 -2.08
N ASP A 141 -13.55 -9.02 -2.90
CA ASP A 141 -14.45 -10.09 -2.50
C ASP A 141 -13.78 -11.46 -2.55
N THR A 142 -12.87 -11.63 -3.49
CA THR A 142 -12.15 -12.89 -3.68
C THR A 142 -10.70 -12.76 -3.24
N PRO A 143 -10.20 -13.64 -2.35
CA PRO A 143 -8.78 -13.71 -2.06
C PRO A 143 -7.97 -14.03 -3.32
N LEU A 144 -6.80 -13.42 -3.46
CA LEU A 144 -5.85 -13.71 -4.52
C LEU A 144 -4.75 -14.64 -4.00
N GLY A 145 -4.32 -15.57 -4.86
CA GLY A 145 -3.32 -16.57 -4.50
C GLY A 145 -3.87 -17.67 -3.59
N HIS A 146 -2.99 -18.53 -3.11
CA HIS A 146 -3.35 -19.73 -2.37
C HIS A 146 -2.89 -19.70 -0.92
N ASN A 147 -1.90 -18.89 -0.61
CA ASN A 147 -1.27 -18.86 0.71
C ASN A 147 -1.91 -17.80 1.62
N ILE A 148 -2.17 -18.18 2.86
CA ILE A 148 -2.68 -17.30 3.90
C ILE A 148 -1.72 -17.34 5.09
N GLY A 149 -1.13 -16.22 5.42
CA GLY A 149 -0.19 -16.07 6.53
C GLY A 149 1.03 -15.24 6.13
N ASN A 150 1.63 -14.53 7.09
CA ASN A 150 2.66 -13.52 6.82
C ASN A 150 3.83 -14.06 5.99
N SER A 151 4.50 -15.13 6.43
CA SER A 151 5.63 -15.72 5.73
C SER A 151 5.23 -16.47 4.47
N LEU A 152 4.07 -17.13 4.47
CA LEU A 152 3.57 -17.90 3.33
C LEU A 152 3.25 -16.98 2.15
N GLU A 153 2.60 -15.84 2.41
CA GLU A 153 2.31 -14.85 1.37
C GLU A 153 3.58 -14.18 0.81
N VAL A 154 4.62 -14.00 1.64
CA VAL A 154 5.92 -13.53 1.13
C VAL A 154 6.57 -14.57 0.24
N MET A 155 6.53 -15.85 0.61
CA MET A 155 7.06 -16.94 -0.23
C MET A 155 6.32 -17.01 -1.57
N GLU A 156 5.00 -16.95 -1.56
CA GLU A 156 4.18 -16.91 -2.79
C GLU A 156 4.50 -15.68 -3.65
N SER A 157 4.67 -14.52 -3.05
CA SER A 157 5.09 -13.31 -3.76
C SER A 157 6.46 -13.48 -4.43
N MET A 158 7.39 -14.15 -3.77
CA MET A 158 8.70 -14.48 -4.36
C MET A 158 8.56 -15.44 -5.54
N ASP A 159 7.66 -16.42 -5.47
CA ASP A 159 7.40 -17.36 -6.56
C ASP A 159 6.74 -16.66 -7.76
N VAL A 160 5.81 -15.73 -7.53
CA VAL A 160 5.25 -14.85 -8.58
C VAL A 160 6.36 -14.09 -9.29
N LEU A 161 7.28 -13.47 -8.53
CA LEU A 161 8.41 -12.72 -9.11
C LEU A 161 9.38 -13.60 -9.90
N LYS A 162 9.44 -14.89 -9.61
CA LYS A 162 10.22 -15.89 -10.37
C LYS A 162 9.45 -16.51 -11.54
N GLY A 163 8.17 -16.17 -11.73
CA GLY A 163 7.31 -16.68 -12.79
C GLY A 163 6.64 -18.03 -12.48
N HIS A 164 6.59 -18.43 -11.22
CA HIS A 164 6.03 -19.70 -10.74
C HIS A 164 4.82 -19.54 -9.81
N GLY A 165 4.28 -18.32 -9.68
CA GLY A 165 3.16 -18.01 -8.80
C GLY A 165 1.81 -18.48 -9.35
N PRO A 166 0.76 -18.44 -8.51
CA PRO A 166 -0.62 -18.70 -8.91
C PRO A 166 -1.06 -17.82 -10.09
N ALA A 167 -1.85 -18.38 -11.00
CA ALA A 167 -2.26 -17.69 -12.22
C ALA A 167 -3.14 -16.47 -11.90
N ASP A 168 -4.10 -16.60 -11.00
CA ASP A 168 -5.01 -15.53 -10.58
C ASP A 168 -4.27 -14.31 -10.02
N LEU A 169 -3.30 -14.54 -9.13
CA LEU A 169 -2.46 -13.50 -8.55
C LEU A 169 -1.55 -12.87 -9.62
N THR A 170 -0.96 -13.69 -10.47
CA THR A 170 -0.06 -13.23 -11.54
C THR A 170 -0.81 -12.37 -12.55
N ASP A 171 -1.99 -12.81 -12.99
CA ASP A 171 -2.83 -12.09 -13.95
C ASP A 171 -3.32 -10.78 -13.37
N CYS A 172 -3.76 -10.75 -12.10
CA CYS A 172 -4.15 -9.53 -11.41
C CYS A 172 -3.02 -8.50 -11.39
N LEU A 173 -1.80 -8.91 -11.04
CA LEU A 173 -0.63 -8.02 -11.00
C LEU A 173 -0.20 -7.52 -12.38
N LEU A 174 -0.31 -8.36 -13.42
CA LEU A 174 0.02 -7.98 -14.79
C LEU A 174 -1.04 -7.06 -15.39
N TYR A 175 -2.32 -7.30 -15.14
CA TYR A 175 -3.41 -6.47 -15.60
C TYR A 175 -3.36 -5.06 -15.01
N THR A 176 -2.99 -4.93 -13.75
CA THR A 176 -2.87 -3.64 -13.05
C THR A 176 -1.54 -2.92 -13.30
N SER A 177 -0.59 -3.58 -13.98
CA SER A 177 0.72 -3.01 -14.32
C SER A 177 0.94 -3.05 -15.82
N PRO A 178 1.09 -1.91 -16.51
CA PRO A 178 1.44 -1.93 -17.94
C PRO A 178 2.76 -2.69 -18.13
N SER A 179 2.71 -3.76 -18.90
CA SER A 179 3.89 -4.56 -19.23
C SER A 179 4.89 -3.72 -20.04
N PRO A 180 6.20 -3.88 -19.87
CA PRO A 180 7.20 -3.32 -20.77
C PRO A 180 6.98 -3.67 -22.24
N ARG A 181 6.23 -4.74 -22.55
CA ARG A 181 5.81 -5.10 -23.90
C ARG A 181 4.69 -4.22 -24.43
N ASP A 182 3.77 -3.80 -23.56
CA ASP A 182 2.65 -2.92 -23.95
C ASP A 182 3.13 -1.50 -24.20
N MET A 183 4.13 -1.03 -23.46
CA MET A 183 4.77 0.27 -23.69
C MET A 183 5.55 0.36 -25.01
N ARG A 184 5.94 -0.77 -25.62
CA ARG A 184 6.59 -0.81 -26.93
C ARG A 184 5.62 -0.77 -28.11
N ARG A 185 4.34 -1.05 -27.89
CA ARG A 185 3.30 -1.06 -28.95
C ARG A 185 2.62 0.31 -29.13
N SER A 186 2.87 1.27 -28.25
CA SER A 186 2.29 2.62 -28.31
C SER A 186 3.24 3.68 -28.90
N ARG A 187 4.23 3.25 -29.69
CA ARG A 187 5.09 4.14 -30.48
C ARG A 187 4.95 3.86 -31.97
#